data_b8dbbc30b386110cc204498b9ab0ac7b
#
_entry.id   b8dbbc30b386110cc204498b9ab0ac7b
#
_cell.length_a   1.000
_cell.length_b   1.000
_cell.length_c   1.000
_cell.angle_alpha   90.00
_cell.angle_beta   90.00
_cell.angle_gamma   90.00
#
_symmetry.space_group_name_H-M   'P 1'
#
loop_
_entity.id
_entity.type
_entity.pdbx_description
1 polymer ?
#
loop_
_entity_poly.entity_id
_entity_poly.type
_entity_poly.pdbx_seq_one_letter_code
_entity_poly.pdbx_strand_id
1 'polypeptide(L)'
;QRRYHIDPDRIFLTGMSNGGIGAWVIGMHHAPLFAGIAPMASGLDHALMPFLANLRATPAYIIHGAKDQVMPVELSRTITEELTRLGYPYVYREHDREHPMAGGHYFPREELPELVSWFNAQWRNPLPTSITVVWEASHFQPFGWVRIDATDSIAAFSDDLVSKRDDKIKRREYAKLDASIAAPNRIEVRTEKVQRYSLFLNEQLIDSSKPLVVLTNGQVSFDGTVIPSLETLLRQARLRQDSRQLFPIHLAIQVRMQP
;
A
#
# COMPACT_ATOMS: atom_id res chain seq x y z
N GLN A 1 -5.70 -19.75 -4.95
CA GLN A 1 -5.89 -20.41 -3.62
C GLN A 1 -6.73 -21.70 -3.72
N ARG A 2 -7.77 -21.77 -4.54
CA ARG A 2 -8.63 -22.98 -4.64
C ARG A 2 -7.91 -24.23 -5.18
N ARG A 3 -6.79 -24.06 -5.89
CA ARG A 3 -6.06 -25.14 -6.55
C ARG A 3 -4.79 -25.56 -5.81
N TYR A 4 -4.28 -24.69 -4.93
CA TYR A 4 -3.05 -24.92 -4.19
C TYR A 4 -3.20 -24.43 -2.75
N HIS A 5 -2.49 -25.05 -1.81
CA HIS A 5 -2.36 -24.58 -0.43
C HIS A 5 -1.38 -23.39 -0.40
N ILE A 6 -1.93 -22.18 -0.50
CA ILE A 6 -1.15 -20.94 -0.44
C ILE A 6 -1.44 -20.26 0.90
N ASP A 7 -0.39 -19.93 1.64
CA ASP A 7 -0.49 -19.09 2.81
C ASP A 7 -0.69 -17.63 2.37
N PRO A 8 -1.85 -16.99 2.65
CA PRO A 8 -2.11 -15.62 2.25
C PRO A 8 -1.17 -14.61 2.90
N ASP A 9 -0.55 -14.97 4.03
CA ASP A 9 0.38 -14.10 4.75
C ASP A 9 1.83 -14.24 4.26
N ARG A 10 2.05 -15.08 3.22
CA ARG A 10 3.37 -15.37 2.63
C ARG A 10 3.40 -15.15 1.11
N ILE A 11 2.64 -14.18 0.61
CA ILE A 11 2.64 -13.82 -0.80
C ILE A 11 3.61 -12.65 -1.01
N PHE A 12 4.53 -12.81 -1.94
CA PHE A 12 5.54 -11.81 -2.30
C PHE A 12 5.40 -11.42 -3.76
N LEU A 13 5.77 -10.19 -4.07
CA LEU A 13 5.80 -9.69 -5.44
C LEU A 13 7.25 -9.31 -5.79
N THR A 14 7.75 -9.85 -6.89
CA THR A 14 9.11 -9.56 -7.35
C THR A 14 9.15 -9.40 -8.87
N GLY A 15 10.16 -8.72 -9.35
CA GLY A 15 10.43 -8.56 -10.77
C GLY A 15 11.69 -7.75 -11.03
N MET A 16 12.25 -7.91 -12.22
CA MET A 16 13.45 -7.20 -12.65
C MET A 16 13.11 -6.29 -13.84
N SER A 17 13.79 -5.16 -13.96
CA SER A 17 13.62 -4.20 -15.07
C SER A 17 12.17 -3.71 -15.16
N ASN A 18 11.50 -3.86 -16.29
CA ASN A 18 10.06 -3.58 -16.43
C ASN A 18 9.21 -4.38 -15.44
N GLY A 19 9.62 -5.63 -15.12
CA GLY A 19 8.99 -6.43 -14.05
C GLY A 19 9.19 -5.82 -12.67
N GLY A 20 10.32 -5.17 -12.43
CA GLY A 20 10.60 -4.42 -11.20
C GLY A 20 9.74 -3.15 -11.11
N ILE A 21 9.52 -2.42 -12.21
CA ILE A 21 8.55 -1.32 -12.27
C ILE A 21 7.14 -1.86 -11.95
N GLY A 22 6.77 -3.00 -12.55
CA GLY A 22 5.51 -3.67 -12.24
C GLY A 22 5.38 -4.06 -10.77
N ALA A 23 6.47 -4.56 -10.15
CA ALA A 23 6.50 -4.89 -8.74
C ALA A 23 6.28 -3.65 -7.85
N TRP A 24 6.85 -2.50 -8.20
CA TRP A 24 6.56 -1.23 -7.53
C TRP A 24 5.10 -0.83 -7.68
N VAL A 25 4.61 -0.69 -8.93
CA VAL A 25 3.26 -0.17 -9.21
C VAL A 25 2.18 -1.08 -8.60
N ILE A 26 2.23 -2.39 -8.85
CA ILE A 26 1.26 -3.34 -8.31
C ILE A 26 1.42 -3.42 -6.78
N GLY A 27 2.66 -3.44 -6.28
CA GLY A 27 2.96 -3.48 -4.85
C GLY A 27 2.37 -2.29 -4.10
N MET A 28 2.50 -1.09 -4.61
CA MET A 28 1.93 0.13 -4.01
C MET A 28 0.40 0.14 -4.04
N HIS A 29 -0.22 -0.26 -5.17
CA HIS A 29 -1.68 -0.24 -5.31
C HIS A 29 -2.38 -1.39 -4.57
N HIS A 30 -1.67 -2.47 -4.27
CA HIS A 30 -2.21 -3.67 -3.63
C HIS A 30 -1.38 -4.10 -2.41
N ALA A 31 -0.70 -3.16 -1.75
CA ALA A 31 0.20 -3.43 -0.63
C ALA A 31 -0.38 -4.38 0.44
N PRO A 32 -1.67 -4.27 0.85
CA PRO A 32 -2.24 -5.17 1.84
C PRO A 32 -2.31 -6.65 1.44
N LEU A 33 -2.01 -7.00 0.19
CA LEU A 33 -1.99 -8.39 -0.28
C LEU A 33 -0.62 -9.07 -0.11
N PHE A 34 0.45 -8.29 0.11
CA PHE A 34 1.82 -8.81 0.06
C PHE A 34 2.49 -8.79 1.43
N ALA A 35 3.26 -9.84 1.73
CA ALA A 35 4.18 -9.88 2.86
C ALA A 35 5.42 -8.99 2.64
N GLY A 36 5.74 -8.71 1.39
CA GLY A 36 6.79 -7.81 0.95
C GLY A 36 6.92 -7.76 -0.56
N ILE A 37 7.65 -6.79 -1.07
CA ILE A 37 7.97 -6.65 -2.50
C ILE A 37 9.49 -6.66 -2.71
N ALA A 38 9.95 -7.22 -3.83
CA ALA A 38 11.36 -7.27 -4.17
C ALA A 38 11.61 -6.80 -5.62
N PRO A 39 11.55 -5.49 -5.89
CA PRO A 39 11.90 -4.91 -7.19
C PRO A 39 13.41 -4.91 -7.40
N MET A 40 13.85 -5.25 -8.63
CA MET A 40 15.25 -5.41 -8.98
C MET A 40 15.58 -4.61 -10.26
N ALA A 41 16.76 -3.98 -10.30
CA ALA A 41 17.26 -3.21 -11.45
C ALA A 41 16.16 -2.34 -12.07
N SER A 42 15.50 -1.51 -11.24
CA SER A 42 14.30 -0.77 -11.65
C SER A 42 14.12 0.51 -10.83
N GLY A 43 13.14 1.30 -11.20
CA GLY A 43 12.80 2.54 -10.51
C GLY A 43 11.37 2.97 -10.76
N LEU A 44 11.06 4.19 -10.35
CA LEU A 44 9.77 4.83 -10.53
C LEU A 44 9.93 6.20 -11.18
N ASP A 45 8.97 6.59 -12.01
CA ASP A 45 8.81 7.99 -12.39
C ASP A 45 8.47 8.84 -11.16
N HIS A 46 8.93 10.09 -11.16
CA HIS A 46 8.64 11.04 -10.07
C HIS A 46 7.14 11.21 -9.79
N ALA A 47 6.29 11.06 -10.81
CA ALA A 47 4.84 11.09 -10.65
C ALA A 47 4.32 9.97 -9.74
N LEU A 48 4.99 8.83 -9.68
CA LEU A 48 4.57 7.67 -8.89
C LEU A 48 5.13 7.68 -7.46
N MET A 49 6.09 8.54 -7.14
CA MET A 49 6.71 8.61 -5.80
C MET A 49 5.70 8.79 -4.64
N PRO A 50 4.61 9.58 -4.77
CA PRO A 50 3.63 9.71 -3.69
C PRO A 50 2.99 8.40 -3.25
N PHE A 51 2.89 7.40 -4.15
CA PHE A 51 2.28 6.11 -3.86
C PHE A 51 3.16 5.18 -3.01
N LEU A 52 4.46 5.50 -2.83
CA LEU A 52 5.31 4.81 -1.86
C LEU A 52 4.71 4.85 -0.45
N ALA A 53 3.92 5.87 -0.14
CA ALA A 53 3.20 5.98 1.13
C ALA A 53 2.26 4.78 1.40
N ASN A 54 1.79 4.09 0.37
CA ASN A 54 0.95 2.90 0.48
C ASN A 54 1.68 1.68 1.04
N LEU A 55 3.02 1.68 0.99
CA LEU A 55 3.87 0.58 1.48
C LEU A 55 4.10 0.59 3.00
N ARG A 56 3.36 1.38 3.76
CA ARG A 56 3.55 1.57 5.21
C ARG A 56 3.72 0.27 5.99
N ALA A 57 2.99 -0.78 5.63
CA ALA A 57 3.03 -2.08 6.29
C ALA A 57 3.61 -3.20 5.40
N THR A 58 4.18 -2.86 4.24
CA THR A 58 4.70 -3.81 3.26
C THR A 58 6.16 -3.47 2.98
N PRO A 59 7.13 -4.22 3.55
CA PRO A 59 8.54 -3.94 3.37
C PRO A 59 9.02 -4.20 1.94
N ALA A 60 10.06 -3.49 1.54
CA ALA A 60 10.70 -3.65 0.24
C ALA A 60 12.13 -4.21 0.36
N TYR A 61 12.51 -5.12 -0.55
CA TYR A 61 13.89 -5.56 -0.76
C TYR A 61 14.34 -5.12 -2.15
N ILE A 62 15.24 -4.17 -2.22
CA ILE A 62 15.63 -3.48 -3.44
C ILE A 62 17.03 -3.92 -3.83
N ILE A 63 17.21 -4.42 -5.06
CA ILE A 63 18.53 -4.79 -5.60
C ILE A 63 18.78 -4.00 -6.88
N HIS A 64 19.97 -3.35 -6.99
CA HIS A 64 20.32 -2.59 -8.17
C HIS A 64 21.83 -2.62 -8.43
N GLY A 65 22.22 -2.72 -9.70
CA GLY A 65 23.61 -2.61 -10.08
C GLY A 65 24.07 -1.15 -10.17
N ALA A 66 25.17 -0.82 -9.50
CA ALA A 66 25.75 0.54 -9.54
C ALA A 66 26.14 0.99 -10.95
N LYS A 67 26.44 0.03 -11.82
CA LYS A 67 26.84 0.26 -13.22
C LYS A 67 25.73 -0.07 -14.23
N ASP A 68 24.46 -0.01 -13.78
CA ASP A 68 23.31 -0.23 -14.65
C ASP A 68 23.16 0.92 -15.64
N GLN A 69 23.34 0.64 -16.92
CA GLN A 69 23.24 1.61 -18.02
C GLN A 69 21.84 1.65 -18.66
N VAL A 70 20.94 0.73 -18.28
CA VAL A 70 19.58 0.63 -18.80
C VAL A 70 18.61 1.36 -17.88
N MET A 71 18.73 1.08 -16.58
CA MET A 71 17.97 1.73 -15.51
C MET A 71 18.96 2.38 -14.54
N PRO A 72 19.09 3.71 -14.54
CA PRO A 72 20.04 4.40 -13.66
C PRO A 72 19.82 4.05 -12.19
N VAL A 73 20.88 3.70 -11.46
CA VAL A 73 20.84 3.32 -10.05
C VAL A 73 20.27 4.42 -9.15
N GLU A 74 20.38 5.67 -9.60
CA GLU A 74 19.82 6.86 -8.94
C GLU A 74 18.30 6.75 -8.71
N LEU A 75 17.60 6.02 -9.58
CA LEU A 75 16.16 5.78 -9.41
C LEU A 75 15.89 5.00 -8.12
N SER A 76 16.68 3.94 -7.83
CA SER A 76 16.55 3.21 -6.58
C SER A 76 17.04 4.01 -5.38
N ARG A 77 18.10 4.78 -5.50
CA ARG A 77 18.60 5.67 -4.44
C ARG A 77 17.53 6.69 -4.03
N THR A 78 16.89 7.36 -5.00
CA THR A 78 15.79 8.30 -4.75
C THR A 78 14.61 7.63 -4.05
N ILE A 79 14.26 6.40 -4.43
CA ILE A 79 13.21 5.64 -3.74
C ILE A 79 13.60 5.33 -2.30
N THR A 80 14.85 4.92 -2.05
CA THR A 80 15.32 4.62 -0.69
C THR A 80 15.38 5.85 0.21
N GLU A 81 15.74 7.01 -0.34
CA GLU A 81 15.66 8.30 0.36
C GLU A 81 14.20 8.60 0.79
N GLU A 82 13.25 8.40 -0.11
CA GLU A 82 11.83 8.62 0.21
C GLU A 82 11.31 7.60 1.24
N LEU A 83 11.65 6.31 1.13
CA LEU A 83 11.28 5.30 2.12
C LEU A 83 11.89 5.62 3.49
N THR A 84 13.13 6.11 3.53
CA THR A 84 13.78 6.61 4.76
C THR A 84 13.02 7.79 5.34
N ARG A 85 12.64 8.78 4.52
CA ARG A 85 11.87 9.95 4.94
C ARG A 85 10.50 9.56 5.51
N LEU A 86 9.87 8.52 4.93
CA LEU A 86 8.60 7.96 5.41
C LEU A 86 8.75 7.11 6.69
N GLY A 87 9.97 6.69 7.03
CA GLY A 87 10.24 5.77 8.14
C GLY A 87 9.77 4.34 7.86
N TYR A 88 9.78 3.90 6.60
CA TYR A 88 9.29 2.59 6.20
C TYR A 88 10.42 1.56 6.10
N PRO A 89 10.16 0.30 6.43
CA PRO A 89 11.19 -0.73 6.41
C PRO A 89 11.56 -1.13 4.98
N TYR A 90 12.85 -1.12 4.70
CA TYR A 90 13.38 -1.65 3.45
C TYR A 90 14.80 -2.22 3.64
N VAL A 91 15.21 -3.07 2.70
CA VAL A 91 16.60 -3.50 2.49
C VAL A 91 17.05 -2.97 1.13
N TYR A 92 18.21 -2.36 1.06
CA TYR A 92 18.82 -1.93 -0.19
C TYR A 92 20.15 -2.62 -0.40
N ARG A 93 20.28 -3.26 -1.57
CA ARG A 93 21.48 -3.97 -2.02
C ARG A 93 21.94 -3.34 -3.32
N GLU A 94 23.01 -2.59 -3.28
CA GLU A 94 23.70 -2.08 -4.46
C GLU A 94 24.92 -2.94 -4.74
N HIS A 95 25.10 -3.42 -5.98
CA HIS A 95 26.24 -4.24 -6.37
C HIS A 95 27.02 -3.59 -7.52
N ASP A 96 28.33 -3.81 -7.55
CA ASP A 96 29.25 -3.34 -8.57
C ASP A 96 29.56 -4.37 -9.66
N ARG A 97 28.91 -5.55 -9.61
CA ARG A 97 29.10 -6.66 -10.52
C ARG A 97 28.51 -6.37 -11.89
N GLU A 98 29.14 -6.89 -12.92
CA GLU A 98 28.72 -6.74 -14.30
C GLU A 98 28.51 -8.10 -14.97
N HIS A 99 27.40 -8.23 -15.70
CA HIS A 99 27.16 -9.36 -16.60
C HIS A 99 27.73 -9.04 -17.99
N PRO A 100 28.39 -10.00 -18.67
CA PRO A 100 29.05 -9.75 -19.97
C PRO A 100 28.15 -9.12 -21.04
N MET A 101 26.84 -9.39 -21.01
CA MET A 101 25.88 -8.88 -21.99
C MET A 101 24.95 -7.80 -21.47
N ALA A 102 24.83 -7.62 -20.16
CA ALA A 102 23.85 -6.73 -19.54
C ALA A 102 24.48 -5.65 -18.63
N GLY A 103 25.82 -5.65 -18.50
CA GLY A 103 26.50 -4.75 -17.58
C GLY A 103 25.97 -4.89 -16.16
N GLY A 104 25.61 -3.79 -15.50
CA GLY A 104 24.99 -3.78 -14.19
C GLY A 104 23.50 -4.13 -14.18
N HIS A 105 22.85 -4.25 -15.37
CA HIS A 105 21.42 -4.49 -15.50
C HIS A 105 21.08 -5.98 -15.40
N TYR A 106 21.28 -6.59 -14.21
CA TYR A 106 20.94 -7.99 -13.98
C TYR A 106 20.77 -8.28 -12.49
N PHE A 107 20.26 -9.46 -12.17
CA PHE A 107 20.21 -9.99 -10.80
C PHE A 107 21.37 -10.96 -10.56
N PRO A 108 22.35 -10.65 -9.68
CA PRO A 108 23.44 -11.55 -9.34
C PRO A 108 22.89 -12.77 -8.57
N ARG A 109 23.21 -13.98 -9.04
CA ARG A 109 22.72 -15.22 -8.39
C ARG A 109 23.21 -15.37 -6.94
N GLU A 110 24.31 -14.75 -6.62
CA GLU A 110 24.89 -14.72 -5.27
C GLU A 110 24.03 -13.96 -4.27
N GLU A 111 23.14 -13.07 -4.73
CA GLU A 111 22.17 -12.35 -3.88
C GLU A 111 20.94 -13.23 -3.54
N LEU A 112 20.75 -14.34 -4.25
CA LEU A 112 19.58 -15.21 -4.06
C LEU A 112 19.44 -15.78 -2.64
N PRO A 113 20.50 -16.26 -1.95
CA PRO A 113 20.36 -16.79 -0.60
C PRO A 113 19.86 -15.73 0.40
N GLU A 114 20.35 -14.50 0.31
CA GLU A 114 19.90 -13.41 1.19
C GLU A 114 18.47 -13.00 0.90
N LEU A 115 18.09 -12.89 -0.38
CA LEU A 115 16.72 -12.60 -0.78
C LEU A 115 15.74 -13.67 -0.27
N VAL A 116 16.10 -14.95 -0.42
CA VAL A 116 15.28 -16.07 0.10
C VAL A 116 15.19 -16.03 1.62
N SER A 117 16.30 -15.75 2.30
CA SER A 117 16.31 -15.58 3.76
C SER A 117 15.40 -14.44 4.19
N TRP A 118 15.46 -13.31 3.47
CA TRP A 118 14.56 -12.18 3.74
C TRP A 118 13.09 -12.57 3.51
N PHE A 119 12.73 -13.22 2.40
CA PHE A 119 11.38 -13.72 2.19
C PHE A 119 10.92 -14.63 3.33
N ASN A 120 11.81 -15.50 3.84
CA ASN A 120 11.48 -16.42 4.93
C ASN A 120 11.22 -15.69 6.26
N ALA A 121 11.78 -14.54 6.44
CA ALA A 121 11.60 -13.70 7.65
C ALA A 121 10.36 -12.79 7.59
N GLN A 122 9.75 -12.58 6.41
CA GLN A 122 8.63 -11.65 6.27
C GLN A 122 7.27 -12.36 6.36
N TRP A 123 6.34 -11.67 6.99
CA TRP A 123 4.93 -12.04 7.11
C TRP A 123 4.07 -10.82 6.86
N ARG A 124 3.01 -10.99 6.10
CA ARG A 124 2.02 -9.93 5.92
C ARG A 124 1.36 -9.61 7.26
N ASN A 125 1.22 -8.32 7.58
CA ASN A 125 0.32 -7.89 8.64
C ASN A 125 -1.05 -7.58 8.03
N PRO A 126 -2.07 -8.43 8.17
CA PRO A 126 -3.38 -8.22 7.57
C PRO A 126 -4.18 -7.10 8.24
N LEU A 127 -3.84 -6.75 9.49
CA LEU A 127 -4.56 -5.78 10.31
C LEU A 127 -3.57 -4.77 10.96
N PRO A 128 -2.83 -3.98 10.17
CA PRO A 128 -1.91 -3.00 10.72
C PRO A 128 -2.68 -1.92 11.49
N THR A 129 -2.11 -1.44 12.59
CA THR A 129 -2.72 -0.36 13.39
C THR A 129 -2.71 1.00 12.69
N SER A 130 -1.95 1.13 11.60
CA SER A 130 -1.90 2.34 10.78
C SER A 130 -1.86 2.00 9.31
N ILE A 131 -2.65 2.70 8.52
CA ILE A 131 -2.76 2.54 7.06
C ILE A 131 -2.66 3.91 6.40
N THR A 132 -1.92 3.96 5.31
CA THR A 132 -1.91 5.10 4.39
C THR A 132 -2.42 4.64 3.02
N VAL A 133 -3.32 5.40 2.42
CA VAL A 133 -3.84 5.17 1.07
C VAL A 133 -3.67 6.45 0.27
N VAL A 134 -2.89 6.39 -0.78
CA VAL A 134 -2.81 7.39 -1.85
C VAL A 134 -3.43 6.79 -3.10
N TRP A 135 -4.38 7.50 -3.72
CA TRP A 135 -5.16 6.95 -4.82
C TRP A 135 -5.48 8.01 -5.89
N GLU A 136 -5.24 7.66 -7.14
CA GLU A 136 -5.46 8.53 -8.30
C GLU A 136 -6.63 8.12 -9.20
N ALA A 137 -7.19 6.93 -8.97
CA ALA A 137 -8.25 6.37 -9.81
C ALA A 137 -9.66 6.57 -9.22
N SER A 138 -10.68 6.51 -10.08
CA SER A 138 -12.08 6.58 -9.69
C SER A 138 -12.67 5.28 -9.15
N HIS A 139 -11.98 4.16 -9.30
CA HIS A 139 -12.43 2.85 -8.84
C HIS A 139 -11.77 2.53 -7.51
N PHE A 140 -12.51 2.74 -6.43
CA PHE A 140 -11.99 2.53 -5.08
C PHE A 140 -12.16 1.09 -4.63
N GLN A 141 -11.04 0.48 -4.23
CA GLN A 141 -11.00 -0.87 -3.65
C GLN A 141 -10.69 -0.79 -2.16
N PRO A 142 -11.11 -1.78 -1.36
CA PRO A 142 -10.65 -1.88 0.01
C PRO A 142 -9.12 -1.98 0.08
N PHE A 143 -8.52 -1.16 0.92
CA PHE A 143 -7.09 -1.17 1.20
C PHE A 143 -6.90 -1.51 2.70
N GLY A 144 -6.66 -2.79 3.02
CA GLY A 144 -6.74 -3.27 4.38
C GLY A 144 -8.12 -3.01 4.99
N TRP A 145 -8.19 -2.37 6.15
CA TRP A 145 -9.43 -2.07 6.85
C TRP A 145 -10.06 -0.71 6.51
N VAL A 146 -9.56 -0.03 5.46
CA VAL A 146 -10.13 1.25 4.97
C VAL A 146 -10.53 1.16 3.50
N ARG A 147 -11.38 2.07 3.06
CA ARG A 147 -11.69 2.32 1.64
C ARG A 147 -12.08 3.79 1.47
N ILE A 148 -11.53 4.43 0.45
CA ILE A 148 -12.03 5.72 -0.02
C ILE A 148 -13.30 5.44 -0.84
N ASP A 149 -14.41 6.12 -0.55
CA ASP A 149 -15.70 5.92 -1.21
C ASP A 149 -16.08 7.04 -2.16
N ALA A 150 -15.60 8.26 -1.89
CA ALA A 150 -15.78 9.42 -2.76
C ALA A 150 -14.65 10.43 -2.55
N THR A 151 -14.29 11.12 -3.62
CA THR A 151 -13.23 12.13 -3.61
C THR A 151 -13.69 13.40 -4.31
N ASP A 152 -12.90 14.45 -4.13
CA ASP A 152 -12.92 15.62 -5.02
C ASP A 152 -12.33 15.25 -6.39
N SER A 153 -11.98 16.24 -7.19
CA SER A 153 -11.31 16.02 -8.47
C SER A 153 -9.91 15.41 -8.24
N ILE A 154 -9.68 14.22 -8.76
CA ILE A 154 -8.39 13.53 -8.71
C ILE A 154 -8.00 13.02 -10.09
N ALA A 155 -6.71 12.67 -10.27
CA ALA A 155 -6.25 11.99 -11.48
C ALA A 155 -6.96 10.64 -11.63
N ALA A 156 -7.60 10.41 -12.77
CA ALA A 156 -8.25 9.14 -13.09
C ALA A 156 -7.44 8.42 -14.18
N PHE A 157 -7.50 7.09 -14.17
CA PHE A 157 -7.00 6.30 -15.29
C PHE A 157 -7.82 6.60 -16.53
N SER A 158 -7.12 6.96 -17.60
CA SER A 158 -7.66 7.03 -18.94
C SER A 158 -6.56 6.58 -19.89
N ASP A 159 -6.85 5.62 -20.76
CA ASP A 159 -5.89 5.04 -21.69
C ASP A 159 -5.24 6.09 -22.60
N ASP A 160 -6.00 7.13 -22.94
CA ASP A 160 -5.54 8.21 -23.81
C ASP A 160 -4.72 9.30 -23.10
N LEU A 161 -4.53 9.21 -21.77
CA LEU A 161 -4.12 10.35 -20.98
C LEU A 161 -3.05 10.05 -19.92
N VAL A 162 -2.20 9.06 -20.12
CA VAL A 162 -1.12 8.74 -19.15
C VAL A 162 -0.28 9.97 -18.83
N SER A 163 0.13 10.74 -19.83
CA SER A 163 0.90 11.99 -19.62
C SER A 163 0.09 13.04 -18.82
N LYS A 164 -1.20 13.19 -19.12
CA LYS A 164 -2.06 14.11 -18.36
C LYS A 164 -2.32 13.63 -16.94
N ARG A 165 -2.40 12.30 -16.72
CA ARG A 165 -2.48 11.71 -15.40
C ARG A 165 -1.24 12.07 -14.58
N ASP A 166 -0.06 11.88 -15.13
CA ASP A 166 1.20 12.13 -14.44
C ASP A 166 1.35 13.63 -14.10
N ASP A 167 0.96 14.53 -15.00
CA ASP A 167 0.90 15.96 -14.71
C ASP A 167 -0.07 16.30 -13.59
N LYS A 168 -1.22 15.63 -13.52
CA LYS A 168 -2.18 15.79 -12.42
C LYS A 168 -1.62 15.28 -11.10
N ILE A 169 -0.95 14.12 -11.10
CA ILE A 169 -0.29 13.58 -9.91
C ILE A 169 0.81 14.53 -9.42
N LYS A 170 1.64 15.07 -10.33
CA LYS A 170 2.65 16.09 -10.01
C LYS A 170 2.05 17.35 -9.38
N ARG A 171 0.82 17.72 -9.75
CA ARG A 171 0.04 18.80 -9.12
C ARG A 171 -0.70 18.36 -7.86
N ARG A 172 -0.43 17.16 -7.33
CA ARG A 172 -1.09 16.58 -6.14
C ARG A 172 -2.61 16.39 -6.32
N GLU A 173 -3.04 16.09 -7.55
CA GLU A 173 -4.42 15.74 -7.86
C GLU A 173 -4.67 14.24 -7.62
N TYR A 174 -4.43 13.79 -6.39
CA TYR A 174 -4.73 12.45 -5.90
C TYR A 174 -5.38 12.55 -4.52
N ALA A 175 -6.15 11.54 -4.16
CA ALA A 175 -6.73 11.45 -2.82
C ALA A 175 -5.73 10.81 -1.86
N LYS A 176 -5.73 11.25 -0.59
CA LYS A 176 -4.95 10.63 0.47
C LYS A 176 -5.80 10.41 1.71
N LEU A 177 -5.62 9.27 2.34
CA LEU A 177 -6.20 8.90 3.61
C LEU A 177 -5.14 8.23 4.48
N ASP A 178 -4.89 8.81 5.66
CA ASP A 178 -4.08 8.21 6.72
C ASP A 178 -5.02 7.85 7.87
N ALA A 179 -5.09 6.58 8.24
CA ALA A 179 -5.89 6.12 9.37
C ALA A 179 -5.02 5.38 10.38
N SER A 180 -5.27 5.61 11.66
CA SER A 180 -4.55 4.94 12.76
C SER A 180 -5.47 4.65 13.94
N ILE A 181 -5.26 3.51 14.58
CA ILE A 181 -5.82 3.18 15.89
C ILE A 181 -4.92 3.85 16.93
N ALA A 182 -5.30 5.04 17.36
CA ALA A 182 -4.47 5.89 18.25
C ALA A 182 -4.55 5.48 19.71
N ALA A 183 -5.65 4.85 20.12
CA ALA A 183 -5.89 4.30 21.45
C ALA A 183 -7.00 3.23 21.35
N PRO A 184 -7.25 2.43 22.43
CA PRO A 184 -8.39 1.54 22.44
C PRO A 184 -9.68 2.26 22.05
N ASN A 185 -10.40 1.74 21.06
CA ASN A 185 -11.64 2.31 20.52
C ASN A 185 -11.54 3.79 20.08
N ARG A 186 -10.36 4.23 19.67
CA ARG A 186 -10.13 5.56 19.10
C ARG A 186 -9.38 5.45 17.78
N ILE A 187 -10.04 5.86 16.70
CA ILE A 187 -9.46 5.90 15.36
C ILE A 187 -9.27 7.37 14.94
N GLU A 188 -8.07 7.69 14.50
CA GLU A 188 -7.75 9.00 13.93
C GLU A 188 -7.52 8.87 12.43
N VAL A 189 -8.21 9.69 11.66
CA VAL A 189 -8.13 9.72 10.20
C VAL A 189 -7.79 11.12 9.74
N ARG A 190 -6.79 11.21 8.85
CA ARG A 190 -6.47 12.44 8.12
C ARG A 190 -6.75 12.21 6.66
N THR A 191 -7.36 13.18 6.01
CA THR A 191 -7.76 13.08 4.61
C THR A 191 -7.36 14.30 3.82
N GLU A 192 -6.95 14.07 2.56
CA GLU A 192 -6.77 15.09 1.55
C GLU A 192 -7.62 14.70 0.33
N LYS A 193 -8.47 15.58 -0.17
CA LYS A 193 -9.37 15.36 -1.32
C LYS A 193 -10.29 14.13 -1.21
N VAL A 194 -10.61 13.71 0.00
CA VAL A 194 -11.56 12.63 0.30
C VAL A 194 -12.85 13.23 0.83
N GLN A 195 -13.97 12.91 0.20
CA GLN A 195 -15.31 13.34 0.62
C GLN A 195 -15.99 12.32 1.53
N ARG A 196 -15.75 11.02 1.26
CA ARG A 196 -16.32 9.92 2.04
C ARG A 196 -15.35 8.73 2.07
N TYR A 197 -15.32 8.05 3.20
CA TYR A 197 -14.56 6.82 3.36
C TYR A 197 -15.29 5.82 4.23
N SER A 198 -14.90 4.55 4.14
CA SER A 198 -15.39 3.45 4.97
C SER A 198 -14.28 2.86 5.82
N LEU A 199 -14.64 2.50 7.05
CA LEU A 199 -13.85 1.66 7.96
C LEU A 199 -14.49 0.27 8.04
N PHE A 200 -13.68 -0.77 7.91
CA PHE A 200 -14.05 -2.16 8.07
C PHE A 200 -13.36 -2.70 9.32
N LEU A 201 -14.12 -3.04 10.35
CA LEU A 201 -13.59 -3.30 11.68
C LEU A 201 -13.98 -4.68 12.18
N ASN A 202 -13.16 -5.20 13.08
CA ASN A 202 -13.38 -6.46 13.81
C ASN A 202 -12.81 -6.36 15.23
N GLU A 203 -13.00 -7.41 16.02
CA GLU A 203 -12.57 -7.47 17.43
C GLU A 203 -11.05 -7.44 17.65
N GLN A 204 -10.26 -7.62 16.60
CA GLN A 204 -8.80 -7.46 16.67
C GLN A 204 -8.37 -5.99 16.54
N LEU A 205 -9.21 -5.15 15.97
CA LEU A 205 -8.96 -3.73 15.80
C LEU A 205 -9.61 -2.87 16.88
N ILE A 206 -10.79 -3.26 17.34
CA ILE A 206 -11.58 -2.53 18.34
C ILE A 206 -12.34 -3.52 19.27
N ASP A 207 -12.77 -3.03 20.41
CA ASP A 207 -13.70 -3.72 21.33
C ASP A 207 -15.13 -3.23 21.02
N SER A 208 -15.93 -4.02 20.29
CA SER A 208 -17.29 -3.63 19.88
C SER A 208 -18.29 -3.53 21.06
N SER A 209 -17.93 -4.02 22.26
CA SER A 209 -18.74 -3.86 23.47
C SER A 209 -18.69 -2.44 24.06
N LYS A 210 -17.78 -1.61 23.58
CA LYS A 210 -17.54 -0.24 24.06
C LYS A 210 -17.78 0.79 22.95
N PRO A 211 -18.10 2.03 23.31
CA PRO A 211 -18.19 3.12 22.33
C PRO A 211 -16.89 3.30 21.54
N LEU A 212 -17.03 3.53 20.25
CA LEU A 212 -15.95 3.88 19.31
C LEU A 212 -15.99 5.36 19.03
N VAL A 213 -14.84 6.01 19.08
CA VAL A 213 -14.65 7.40 18.65
C VAL A 213 -13.81 7.43 17.38
N VAL A 214 -14.30 8.09 16.33
CA VAL A 214 -13.53 8.37 15.12
C VAL A 214 -13.37 9.86 14.96
N LEU A 215 -12.11 10.31 14.85
CA LEU A 215 -11.78 11.68 14.51
C LEU A 215 -11.33 11.75 13.06
N THR A 216 -11.90 12.69 12.30
CA THR A 216 -11.46 12.99 10.94
C THR A 216 -10.95 14.42 10.91
N ASN A 217 -9.69 14.60 10.51
CA ASN A 217 -9.03 15.92 10.48
C ASN A 217 -9.13 16.68 11.82
N GLY A 218 -9.03 15.94 12.93
CA GLY A 218 -9.10 16.49 14.29
C GLY A 218 -10.52 16.73 14.83
N GLN A 219 -11.58 16.50 14.05
CA GLN A 219 -12.97 16.65 14.46
C GLN A 219 -13.64 15.31 14.68
N VAL A 220 -14.51 15.18 15.68
CA VAL A 220 -15.30 13.98 15.90
C VAL A 220 -16.26 13.78 14.74
N SER A 221 -16.08 12.67 14.01
CA SER A 221 -16.93 12.28 12.88
C SER A 221 -17.86 11.10 13.23
N PHE A 222 -17.54 10.37 14.29
CA PHE A 222 -18.38 9.34 14.87
C PHE A 222 -18.06 9.21 16.35
N ASP A 223 -19.10 9.07 17.17
CA ASP A 223 -19.02 8.73 18.60
C ASP A 223 -20.24 7.89 18.95
N GLY A 224 -20.03 6.61 19.27
CA GLY A 224 -21.13 5.69 19.58
C GLY A 224 -20.74 4.22 19.52
N THR A 225 -21.73 3.36 19.65
CA THR A 225 -21.56 1.90 19.55
C THR A 225 -21.67 1.44 18.11
N VAL A 226 -20.87 0.43 17.77
CA VAL A 226 -20.92 -0.25 16.48
C VAL A 226 -21.40 -1.68 16.68
N ILE A 227 -22.26 -2.18 15.80
CA ILE A 227 -22.87 -3.50 15.93
C ILE A 227 -22.32 -4.42 14.84
N PRO A 228 -21.67 -5.54 15.20
CA PRO A 228 -21.27 -6.55 14.23
C PRO A 228 -22.48 -7.13 13.48
N SER A 229 -22.36 -7.31 12.17
CA SER A 229 -23.41 -7.82 11.29
C SER A 229 -22.91 -9.03 10.51
N LEU A 230 -23.68 -10.12 10.56
CA LEU A 230 -23.39 -11.31 9.77
C LEU A 230 -23.46 -11.03 8.27
N GLU A 231 -24.40 -10.19 7.82
CA GLU A 231 -24.51 -9.77 6.42
C GLU A 231 -23.23 -9.05 5.97
N THR A 232 -22.75 -8.11 6.78
CA THR A 232 -21.50 -7.38 6.50
C THR A 232 -20.32 -8.35 6.45
N LEU A 233 -20.20 -9.26 7.40
CA LEU A 233 -19.15 -10.28 7.44
C LEU A 233 -19.13 -11.12 6.16
N LEU A 234 -20.28 -11.67 5.75
CA LEU A 234 -20.40 -12.52 4.57
C LEU A 234 -20.09 -11.74 3.28
N ARG A 235 -20.56 -10.49 3.19
CA ARG A 235 -20.26 -9.61 2.06
C ARG A 235 -18.76 -9.32 1.94
N GLN A 236 -18.10 -8.98 3.06
CA GLN A 236 -16.65 -8.73 3.09
C GLN A 236 -15.85 -10.00 2.79
N ALA A 237 -16.22 -11.15 3.37
CA ALA A 237 -15.57 -12.43 3.09
C ALA A 237 -15.64 -12.80 1.60
N ARG A 238 -16.81 -12.59 0.96
CA ARG A 238 -16.99 -12.84 -0.47
C ARG A 238 -16.16 -11.89 -1.35
N LEU A 239 -16.10 -10.61 -0.98
CA LEU A 239 -15.38 -9.58 -1.74
C LEU A 239 -13.86 -9.79 -1.66
N ARG A 240 -13.34 -10.02 -0.47
CA ARG A 240 -11.90 -10.07 -0.21
C ARG A 240 -11.29 -11.44 -0.46
N GLN A 241 -12.05 -12.50 -0.26
CA GLN A 241 -11.60 -13.91 -0.34
C GLN A 241 -10.33 -14.16 0.51
N ASP A 242 -10.23 -13.47 1.64
CA ASP A 242 -9.12 -13.50 2.57
C ASP A 242 -9.62 -13.78 3.99
N SER A 243 -9.29 -14.95 4.53
CA SER A 243 -9.71 -15.37 5.87
C SER A 243 -9.08 -14.57 7.00
N ARG A 244 -8.02 -13.80 6.72
CA ARG A 244 -7.37 -12.92 7.71
C ARG A 244 -8.02 -11.54 7.79
N GLN A 245 -8.83 -11.18 6.79
CA GLN A 245 -9.52 -9.88 6.69
C GLN A 245 -11.04 -10.03 6.74
N LEU A 246 -11.53 -10.61 7.83
CA LEU A 246 -12.96 -10.77 8.10
C LEU A 246 -13.46 -9.60 8.95
N PHE A 247 -14.37 -8.80 8.38
CA PHE A 247 -14.86 -7.58 9.00
C PHE A 247 -16.39 -7.62 9.15
N PRO A 248 -16.90 -7.86 10.37
CA PRO A 248 -18.34 -7.82 10.63
C PRO A 248 -18.90 -6.40 10.79
N ILE A 249 -18.04 -5.38 10.93
CA ILE A 249 -18.46 -3.99 11.14
C ILE A 249 -18.05 -3.16 9.92
N HIS A 250 -19.01 -2.36 9.42
CA HIS A 250 -18.79 -1.38 8.37
C HIS A 250 -19.32 -0.03 8.86
N LEU A 251 -18.44 0.97 8.90
CA LEU A 251 -18.75 2.34 9.27
C LEU A 251 -18.39 3.27 8.11
N ALA A 252 -19.40 3.93 7.52
CA ALA A 252 -19.20 4.92 6.49
C ALA A 252 -19.17 6.33 7.10
N ILE A 253 -18.16 7.10 6.77
CA ILE A 253 -17.92 8.46 7.30
C ILE A 253 -17.95 9.46 6.15
N GLN A 254 -18.81 10.49 6.32
CA GLN A 254 -18.78 11.68 5.46
C GLN A 254 -17.77 12.67 6.04
N VAL A 255 -16.80 13.07 5.22
CA VAL A 255 -15.81 14.09 5.61
C VAL A 255 -16.49 15.47 5.58
N ARG A 256 -16.46 16.18 6.69
CA ARG A 256 -16.95 17.57 6.73
C ARG A 256 -15.90 18.43 6.04
N MET A 257 -16.32 19.12 4.97
CA MET A 257 -15.47 20.15 4.35
C MET A 257 -15.26 21.25 5.38
N GLN A 258 -14.01 21.64 5.58
CA GLN A 258 -13.73 22.89 6.29
C GLN A 258 -14.12 24.05 5.37
N PRO A 259 -14.81 25.06 5.90
CA PRO A 259 -15.19 26.23 5.12
C PRO A 259 -13.98 27.01 4.58
#